data_f0d7f31abb0c4df5e288c734d4e6c921
#
_entry.id   f0d7f31abb0c4df5e288c734d4e6c921
#
_cell.length_a   1.000
_cell.length_b   1.000
_cell.length_c   1.000
_cell.angle_alpha   90.00
_cell.angle_beta   90.00
_cell.angle_gamma   90.00
#
_symmetry.space_group_name_H-M   'P 1'
#
loop_
_entity.id
_entity.type
_entity.pdbx_description
1 polymer ?
#
loop_
_entity_poly.entity_id
_entity_poly.type
_entity_poly.pdbx_seq_one_letter_code
_entity_poly.pdbx_strand_id
1 'polypeptide(L)'
;KKFLFIHIPRTAGRFFTENIKLNNFESETKFIWKSIDGIEPAHFHKELYEKHFNVADIPHITIVRNPIDRFISTSIFLTRMYGDDIQDMVEDPIMLSMMLDNFPLTEGANWFRPQMDFISSKTKIWKLEWGFGKDFEEWISDILDMKFTMKDVPYKKLSTDETNKLMRSGRLIENIRQLYVKDFEVLYPEC
;
A
#
# COMPACT_ATOMS: atom_id res chain seq x y z
N LYS A 1 -3.18 11.91 -19.96
CA LYS A 1 -1.87 11.20 -19.93
C LYS A 1 -2.03 9.94 -19.11
N LYS A 2 -1.56 8.80 -19.60
CA LYS A 2 -1.59 7.52 -18.90
C LYS A 2 -0.42 7.40 -17.94
N PHE A 3 -0.64 6.77 -16.81
CA PHE A 3 0.39 6.41 -15.82
C PHE A 3 -0.04 5.16 -15.05
N LEU A 4 0.89 4.54 -14.35
CA LEU A 4 0.64 3.43 -13.44
C LEU A 4 0.63 3.96 -12.00
N PHE A 5 -0.53 3.95 -11.36
CA PHE A 5 -0.59 4.11 -9.91
C PHE A 5 -0.49 2.73 -9.26
N ILE A 6 0.64 2.45 -8.65
CA ILE A 6 0.87 1.22 -7.91
C ILE A 6 0.24 1.38 -6.53
N HIS A 7 -0.95 0.81 -6.35
CA HIS A 7 -1.70 0.92 -5.11
C HIS A 7 -1.28 -0.14 -4.10
N ILE A 8 -0.28 0.17 -3.30
CA ILE A 8 0.08 -0.65 -2.14
C ILE A 8 -1.06 -0.58 -1.12
N PRO A 9 -1.58 -1.72 -0.61
CA PRO A 9 -2.65 -1.70 0.38
C PRO A 9 -2.29 -0.90 1.65
N ARG A 10 -3.24 -0.11 2.16
CA ARG A 10 -3.15 0.70 3.40
C ARG A 10 -2.16 1.89 3.38
N THR A 11 -1.84 2.38 2.20
CA THR A 11 -1.02 3.59 2.00
C THR A 11 -1.84 4.79 1.47
N ALA A 12 -3.11 4.90 1.84
CA ALA A 12 -4.06 5.91 1.37
C ALA A 12 -4.44 5.81 -0.13
N GLY A 13 -4.22 4.67 -0.77
CA GLY A 13 -4.45 4.52 -2.20
C GLY A 13 -5.87 4.81 -2.66
N ARG A 14 -6.93 4.48 -1.88
CA ARG A 14 -8.30 4.84 -2.23
C ARG A 14 -8.51 6.35 -2.27
N PHE A 15 -7.99 7.07 -1.29
CA PHE A 15 -8.05 8.53 -1.25
C PHE A 15 -7.38 9.14 -2.49
N PHE A 16 -6.20 8.64 -2.85
CA PHE A 16 -5.51 9.10 -4.04
C PHE A 16 -6.22 8.69 -5.34
N THR A 17 -6.78 7.48 -5.43
CA THR A 17 -7.55 7.02 -6.60
C THR A 17 -8.77 7.91 -6.88
N GLU A 18 -9.48 8.36 -5.84
CA GLU A 18 -10.58 9.31 -6.03
C GLU A 18 -10.07 10.68 -6.51
N ASN A 19 -8.93 11.13 -6.00
CA ASN A 19 -8.30 12.37 -6.47
C ASN A 19 -7.84 12.26 -7.94
N ILE A 20 -7.33 11.11 -8.38
CA ILE A 20 -7.03 10.85 -9.79
C ILE A 20 -8.27 11.07 -10.65
N LYS A 21 -9.41 10.48 -10.28
CA LYS A 21 -10.68 10.63 -11.00
C LYS A 21 -11.17 12.07 -11.04
N LEU A 22 -11.13 12.75 -9.89
CA LEU A 22 -11.59 14.15 -9.76
C LEU A 22 -10.73 15.15 -10.55
N ASN A 23 -9.51 14.79 -10.89
CA ASN A 23 -8.63 15.56 -11.77
C ASN A 23 -8.67 15.06 -13.24
N ASN A 24 -9.59 14.17 -13.59
CA ASN A 24 -9.74 13.60 -14.94
C ASN A 24 -8.49 12.88 -15.46
N PHE A 25 -7.72 12.26 -14.57
CA PHE A 25 -6.61 11.39 -14.94
C PHE A 25 -7.05 9.93 -15.01
N GLU A 26 -6.30 9.12 -15.73
CA GLU A 26 -6.50 7.68 -15.82
C GLU A 26 -5.23 6.93 -15.40
N SER A 27 -5.39 6.01 -14.45
CA SER A 27 -4.36 5.03 -14.11
C SER A 27 -4.65 3.70 -14.80
N GLU A 28 -3.61 2.97 -15.18
CA GLU A 28 -3.74 1.61 -15.72
C GLU A 28 -4.29 0.64 -14.67
N THR A 29 -3.95 0.80 -13.38
CA THR A 29 -4.55 0.00 -12.31
C THR A 29 -5.91 0.57 -11.90
N LYS A 30 -6.92 -0.30 -11.85
CA LYS A 30 -8.29 0.06 -11.46
C LYS A 30 -8.87 -1.02 -10.55
N PHE A 31 -9.73 -0.59 -9.64
CA PHE A 31 -10.62 -1.51 -8.92
C PHE A 31 -11.68 -2.03 -9.88
N ILE A 32 -11.66 -3.31 -10.17
CA ILE A 32 -12.65 -3.96 -11.03
C ILE A 32 -13.56 -4.94 -10.28
N TRP A 33 -13.32 -5.11 -8.99
CA TRP A 33 -14.07 -6.02 -8.09
C TRP A 33 -14.04 -7.48 -8.56
N LYS A 34 -12.97 -7.86 -9.24
CA LYS A 34 -12.72 -9.19 -9.75
C LYS A 34 -11.24 -9.50 -9.63
N SER A 35 -10.90 -10.65 -9.07
CA SER A 35 -9.51 -11.09 -9.00
C SER A 35 -9.00 -11.64 -10.33
N ILE A 36 -7.75 -11.35 -10.63
CA ILE A 36 -6.96 -11.96 -11.69
C ILE A 36 -5.73 -12.56 -11.02
N ASP A 37 -5.45 -13.84 -11.28
CA ASP A 37 -4.39 -14.58 -10.56
C ASP A 37 -4.55 -14.52 -9.02
N GLY A 38 -5.79 -14.49 -8.53
CA GLY A 38 -6.12 -14.44 -7.09
C GLY A 38 -6.07 -13.05 -6.45
N ILE A 39 -5.63 -12.02 -7.17
CA ILE A 39 -5.41 -10.66 -6.65
C ILE A 39 -6.30 -9.64 -7.39
N GLU A 40 -6.82 -8.66 -6.66
CA GLU A 40 -7.50 -7.49 -7.25
C GLU A 40 -6.48 -6.67 -8.06
N PRO A 41 -6.73 -6.35 -9.34
CA PRO A 41 -5.78 -5.62 -10.18
C PRO A 41 -5.28 -4.29 -9.62
N ALA A 42 -6.09 -3.61 -8.81
CA ALA A 42 -5.65 -2.40 -8.11
C ALA A 42 -4.49 -2.67 -7.14
N HIS A 43 -4.35 -3.90 -6.63
CA HIS A 43 -3.33 -4.32 -5.68
C HIS A 43 -2.22 -5.18 -6.30
N PHE A 44 -2.06 -5.15 -7.62
CA PHE A 44 -1.01 -5.91 -8.29
C PHE A 44 0.38 -5.48 -7.81
N HIS A 45 1.17 -6.45 -7.34
CA HIS A 45 2.59 -6.29 -7.13
C HIS A 45 3.35 -6.30 -8.47
N LYS A 46 4.65 -6.05 -8.45
CA LYS A 46 5.47 -5.81 -9.65
C LYS A 46 5.30 -6.88 -10.72
N GLU A 47 5.44 -8.14 -10.37
CA GLU A 47 5.35 -9.24 -11.34
C GLU A 47 3.98 -9.29 -12.03
N LEU A 48 2.90 -9.02 -11.30
CA LEU A 48 1.55 -9.05 -11.85
C LEU A 48 1.27 -7.85 -12.75
N TYR A 49 1.61 -6.63 -12.35
CA TYR A 49 1.34 -5.49 -13.22
C TYR A 49 2.23 -5.49 -14.47
N GLU A 50 3.47 -5.97 -14.39
CA GLU A 50 4.34 -6.16 -15.56
C GLU A 50 3.83 -7.26 -16.50
N LYS A 51 3.19 -8.30 -15.97
CA LYS A 51 2.56 -9.39 -16.73
C LYS A 51 1.29 -8.95 -17.45
N HIS A 52 0.45 -8.16 -16.80
CA HIS A 52 -0.92 -7.91 -17.27
C HIS A 52 -1.12 -6.55 -17.94
N PHE A 53 -0.20 -5.59 -17.74
CA PHE A 53 -0.33 -4.25 -18.30
C PHE A 53 0.89 -3.88 -19.13
N ASN A 54 0.64 -3.10 -20.20
CA ASN A 54 1.74 -2.49 -20.96
C ASN A 54 2.17 -1.19 -20.25
N VAL A 55 3.14 -1.32 -19.34
CA VAL A 55 3.56 -0.23 -18.43
C VAL A 55 4.99 0.25 -18.68
N ALA A 56 5.68 -0.26 -19.71
CA ALA A 56 7.11 0.02 -19.93
C ALA A 56 7.40 1.50 -20.14
N ASP A 57 6.53 2.22 -20.85
CA ASP A 57 6.76 3.58 -21.34
C ASP A 57 5.92 4.65 -20.63
N ILE A 58 5.31 4.32 -19.50
CA ILE A 58 4.51 5.27 -18.72
C ILE A 58 5.14 5.54 -17.34
N PRO A 59 4.86 6.70 -16.73
CA PRO A 59 5.30 6.97 -15.37
C PRO A 59 4.70 5.99 -14.36
N HIS A 60 5.51 5.50 -13.43
CA HIS A 60 5.08 4.70 -12.28
C HIS A 60 5.09 5.54 -11.01
N ILE A 61 4.01 5.56 -10.29
CA ILE A 61 3.82 6.34 -9.06
C ILE A 61 3.30 5.43 -7.97
N THR A 62 3.84 5.57 -6.77
CA THR A 62 3.31 4.90 -5.58
C THR A 62 3.37 5.80 -4.36
N ILE A 63 2.52 5.48 -3.39
CA ILE A 63 2.57 6.03 -2.03
C ILE A 63 2.99 4.88 -1.11
N VAL A 64 4.03 5.12 -0.30
CA VAL A 64 4.49 4.19 0.73
C VAL A 64 4.16 4.71 2.11
N ARG A 65 4.18 3.85 3.10
CA ARG A 65 3.91 4.17 4.49
C ARG A 65 4.91 3.47 5.39
N ASN A 66 5.22 4.04 6.56
CA ASN A 66 6.02 3.36 7.57
C ASN A 66 5.55 1.91 7.72
N PRO A 67 6.44 0.90 7.62
CA PRO A 67 6.04 -0.51 7.57
C PRO A 67 5.27 -0.97 8.81
N ILE A 68 5.61 -0.46 10.01
CA ILE A 68 4.89 -0.76 11.26
C ILE A 68 3.46 -0.22 11.17
N ASP A 69 3.30 1.05 10.83
CA ASP A 69 1.98 1.69 10.73
C ASP A 69 1.12 1.05 9.63
N ARG A 70 1.74 0.65 8.53
CA ARG A 70 1.05 -0.04 7.45
C ARG A 70 0.55 -1.41 7.89
N PHE A 71 1.41 -2.21 8.55
CA PHE A 71 1.06 -3.53 9.06
C PHE A 71 -0.11 -3.44 10.05
N ILE A 72 -0.01 -2.56 11.04
CA ILE A 72 -1.07 -2.33 12.04
C ILE A 72 -2.37 -1.91 11.36
N SER A 73 -2.29 -0.99 10.39
CA SER A 73 -3.45 -0.57 9.61
C SER A 73 -4.09 -1.70 8.81
N THR A 74 -3.28 -2.63 8.28
CA THR A 74 -3.76 -3.82 7.59
C THR A 74 -4.45 -4.77 8.56
N SER A 75 -3.83 -5.06 9.69
CA SER A 75 -4.38 -5.96 10.72
C SER A 75 -5.74 -5.46 11.21
N ILE A 76 -5.84 -4.21 11.62
CA ILE A 76 -7.11 -3.60 12.07
C ILE A 76 -8.19 -3.67 10.98
N PHE A 77 -7.82 -3.39 9.73
CA PHE A 77 -8.77 -3.43 8.62
C PHE A 77 -9.30 -4.85 8.37
N LEU A 78 -8.43 -5.84 8.36
CA LEU A 78 -8.80 -7.23 8.11
C LEU A 78 -9.61 -7.82 9.28
N THR A 79 -9.25 -7.50 10.53
CA THR A 79 -10.04 -7.87 11.71
C THR A 79 -11.48 -7.36 11.61
N ARG A 80 -11.66 -6.11 11.18
CA ARG A 80 -13.01 -5.55 10.98
C ARG A 80 -13.80 -6.21 9.85
N MET A 81 -13.11 -6.76 8.85
CA MET A 81 -13.76 -7.43 7.71
C MET A 81 -14.06 -8.91 7.98
N TYR A 82 -13.19 -9.60 8.69
CA TYR A 82 -13.20 -11.06 8.76
C TYR A 82 -13.33 -11.60 10.19
N GLY A 83 -13.31 -10.75 11.23
CA GLY A 83 -13.45 -11.14 12.63
C GLY A 83 -12.13 -11.15 13.42
N ASP A 84 -12.22 -11.53 14.69
CA ASP A 84 -11.20 -11.28 15.72
C ASP A 84 -9.93 -12.15 15.60
N ASP A 85 -9.97 -13.25 14.88
CA ASP A 85 -8.87 -14.23 14.81
C ASP A 85 -7.58 -13.71 14.14
N ILE A 86 -7.66 -12.58 13.45
CA ILE A 86 -6.49 -12.00 12.77
C ILE A 86 -5.48 -11.43 13.76
N GLN A 87 -5.91 -10.90 14.91
CA GLN A 87 -4.97 -10.37 15.89
C GLN A 87 -4.07 -11.48 16.44
N ASP A 88 -4.63 -12.60 16.84
CA ASP A 88 -3.87 -13.74 17.35
C ASP A 88 -2.92 -14.29 16.29
N MET A 89 -3.38 -14.35 15.04
CA MET A 89 -2.59 -14.83 13.91
C MET A 89 -1.38 -13.93 13.62
N VAL A 90 -1.51 -12.59 13.65
CA VAL A 90 -0.40 -11.67 13.37
C VAL A 90 0.58 -11.52 14.53
N GLU A 91 0.20 -11.92 15.73
CA GLU A 91 1.08 -11.98 16.91
C GLU A 91 1.89 -13.29 16.97
N ASP A 92 1.46 -14.34 16.26
CA ASP A 92 2.18 -15.62 16.16
C ASP A 92 3.16 -15.60 14.96
N PRO A 93 4.49 -15.65 15.21
CA PRO A 93 5.49 -15.62 14.13
C PRO A 93 5.35 -16.78 13.13
N ILE A 94 4.90 -17.96 13.58
CA ILE A 94 4.71 -19.14 12.72
C ILE A 94 3.53 -18.91 11.78
N MET A 95 2.40 -18.45 12.32
CA MET A 95 1.22 -18.15 11.53
C MET A 95 1.48 -17.01 10.54
N LEU A 96 2.21 -15.98 10.98
CA LEU A 96 2.62 -14.89 10.12
C LEU A 96 3.51 -15.38 8.98
N SER A 97 4.53 -16.20 9.26
CA SER A 97 5.38 -16.81 8.24
C SER A 97 4.57 -17.64 7.24
N MET A 98 3.67 -18.49 7.72
CA MET A 98 2.80 -19.30 6.85
C MET A 98 1.90 -18.44 5.96
N MET A 99 1.40 -17.30 6.47
CA MET A 99 0.67 -16.33 5.65
C MET A 99 1.55 -15.78 4.52
N LEU A 100 2.78 -15.44 4.84
CA LEU A 100 3.72 -14.83 3.91
C LEU A 100 4.17 -15.80 2.82
N ASP A 101 4.35 -17.07 3.18
CA ASP A 101 4.68 -18.15 2.24
C ASP A 101 3.56 -18.40 1.22
N ASN A 102 2.34 -17.99 1.52
CA ASN A 102 1.19 -18.04 0.62
C ASN A 102 0.94 -16.73 -0.16
N PHE A 103 1.81 -15.75 -0.11
CA PHE A 103 1.81 -14.67 -1.10
C PHE A 103 1.97 -15.31 -2.50
N PRO A 104 1.41 -14.93 -3.38
CA PRO A 104 0.50 -14.45 -4.29
C PRO A 104 -0.82 -15.25 -4.38
N LEU A 105 -1.07 -16.18 -3.52
CA LEU A 105 -2.23 -17.08 -3.65
C LEU A 105 -3.54 -16.45 -3.17
N THR A 106 -3.47 -15.43 -2.30
CA THR A 106 -4.66 -14.78 -1.74
C THR A 106 -4.52 -13.26 -1.67
N GLU A 107 -5.60 -12.56 -1.91
CA GLU A 107 -5.68 -11.09 -1.72
C GLU A 107 -5.34 -10.69 -0.28
N GLY A 108 -5.83 -11.46 0.72
CA GLY A 108 -5.57 -11.16 2.13
C GLY A 108 -4.08 -11.19 2.49
N ALA A 109 -3.36 -12.22 2.05
CA ALA A 109 -1.91 -12.31 2.24
C ALA A 109 -1.17 -11.19 1.49
N ASN A 110 -1.60 -10.85 0.27
CA ASN A 110 -1.03 -9.76 -0.52
C ASN A 110 -1.10 -8.39 0.19
N TRP A 111 -2.05 -8.19 1.09
CA TRP A 111 -2.14 -6.96 1.88
C TRP A 111 -0.98 -6.79 2.87
N PHE A 112 -0.35 -7.88 3.30
CA PHE A 112 0.86 -7.87 4.14
C PHE A 112 2.17 -7.92 3.34
N ARG A 113 2.11 -8.08 2.01
CA ARG A 113 3.30 -8.15 1.16
C ARG A 113 4.22 -6.95 1.39
N PRO A 114 5.56 -7.13 1.46
CA PRO A 114 6.51 -6.03 1.54
C PRO A 114 6.28 -4.99 0.45
N GLN A 115 6.44 -3.72 0.77
CA GLN A 115 6.22 -2.63 -0.19
C GLN A 115 7.23 -2.67 -1.34
N MET A 116 8.45 -3.13 -1.06
CA MET A 116 9.48 -3.29 -2.08
C MET A 116 9.11 -4.27 -3.20
N ASP A 117 8.22 -5.23 -2.94
CA ASP A 117 7.72 -6.16 -3.98
C ASP A 117 6.81 -5.48 -5.01
N PHE A 118 6.29 -4.31 -4.69
CA PHE A 118 5.46 -3.51 -5.59
C PHE A 118 6.28 -2.54 -6.43
N ILE A 119 7.52 -2.22 -6.02
CA ILE A 119 8.30 -1.10 -6.54
C ILE A 119 9.29 -1.57 -7.61
N SER A 120 9.33 -0.86 -8.72
CA SER A 120 10.36 -1.00 -9.75
C SER A 120 11.37 0.15 -9.69
N SER A 121 12.50 0.02 -10.39
CA SER A 121 13.50 1.09 -10.49
C SER A 121 12.97 2.40 -11.12
N LYS A 122 11.86 2.34 -11.84
CA LYS A 122 11.19 3.49 -12.48
C LYS A 122 10.17 4.17 -11.57
N THR A 123 9.83 3.55 -10.43
CA THR A 123 8.74 4.02 -9.58
C THR A 123 9.13 5.30 -8.84
N LYS A 124 8.33 6.35 -9.00
CA LYS A 124 8.39 7.57 -8.20
C LYS A 124 7.61 7.33 -6.90
N ILE A 125 8.23 7.63 -5.78
CA ILE A 125 7.74 7.27 -4.45
C ILE A 125 7.41 8.52 -3.66
N TRP A 126 6.24 8.53 -3.02
CA TRP A 126 5.85 9.51 -2.01
C TRP A 126 5.63 8.81 -0.67
N LYS A 127 6.16 9.35 0.43
CA LYS A 127 5.87 8.84 1.77
C LYS A 127 4.56 9.45 2.29
N LEU A 128 3.65 8.62 2.78
CA LEU A 128 2.37 9.07 3.32
C LEU A 128 2.55 10.06 4.48
N GLU A 129 3.63 9.91 5.23
CA GLU A 129 4.00 10.75 6.38
C GLU A 129 4.29 12.21 5.98
N TRP A 130 4.64 12.46 4.72
CA TRP A 130 4.83 13.82 4.19
C TRP A 130 3.50 14.56 3.97
N GLY A 131 2.38 13.82 4.02
CA GLY A 131 1.04 14.37 3.80
C GLY A 131 0.73 14.65 2.33
N PHE A 132 -0.45 15.21 2.09
CA PHE A 132 -0.97 15.52 0.76
C PHE A 132 -1.21 17.03 0.58
N GLY A 133 -0.22 17.81 0.95
CA GLY A 133 -0.23 19.27 0.80
C GLY A 133 0.21 19.73 -0.60
N LYS A 134 0.60 20.99 -0.66
CA LYS A 134 1.02 21.65 -1.89
C LYS A 134 2.23 20.97 -2.53
N ASP A 135 3.19 20.50 -1.73
CA ASP A 135 4.38 19.81 -2.22
C ASP A 135 4.01 18.50 -2.96
N PHE A 136 2.96 17.79 -2.49
CA PHE A 136 2.44 16.61 -3.18
C PHE A 136 1.79 16.99 -4.52
N GLU A 137 1.02 18.06 -4.57
CA GLU A 137 0.40 18.55 -5.81
C GLU A 137 1.46 18.92 -6.85
N GLU A 138 2.51 19.61 -6.44
CA GLU A 138 3.64 19.99 -7.30
C GLU A 138 4.37 18.73 -7.79
N TRP A 139 4.72 17.80 -6.90
CA TRP A 139 5.40 16.56 -7.24
C TRP A 139 4.63 15.71 -8.27
N ILE A 140 3.31 15.54 -8.10
CA ILE A 140 2.47 14.83 -9.07
C ILE A 140 2.37 15.60 -10.39
N SER A 141 2.21 16.91 -10.32
CA SER A 141 2.07 17.76 -11.51
C SER A 141 3.32 17.66 -12.39
N ASP A 142 4.49 17.67 -11.78
CA ASP A 142 5.77 17.52 -12.48
C ASP A 142 5.91 16.15 -13.17
N ILE A 143 5.58 15.07 -12.46
CA ILE A 143 5.64 13.72 -13.03
C ILE A 143 4.69 13.55 -14.21
N LEU A 144 3.48 14.09 -14.08
CA LEU A 144 2.44 13.95 -15.10
C LEU A 144 2.53 15.02 -16.18
N ASP A 145 3.36 16.07 -15.98
CA ASP A 145 3.43 17.23 -16.86
C ASP A 145 2.03 17.84 -17.10
N MET A 146 1.25 17.92 -16.03
CA MET A 146 -0.13 18.42 -16.02
C MET A 146 -0.51 18.85 -14.60
N LYS A 147 -1.24 19.96 -14.49
CA LYS A 147 -1.70 20.47 -13.19
C LYS A 147 -2.57 19.43 -12.47
N PHE A 148 -2.16 19.07 -11.27
CA PHE A 148 -2.92 18.23 -10.34
C PHE A 148 -3.26 19.06 -9.09
N THR A 149 -4.46 18.89 -8.56
CA THR A 149 -4.90 19.59 -7.33
C THR A 149 -5.63 18.61 -6.44
N MET A 150 -5.22 18.54 -5.18
CA MET A 150 -5.91 17.71 -4.19
C MET A 150 -7.31 18.25 -3.92
N LYS A 151 -8.27 17.33 -3.92
CA LYS A 151 -9.66 17.59 -3.54
C LYS A 151 -9.92 16.98 -2.17
N ASP A 152 -10.78 17.63 -1.42
CA ASP A 152 -11.23 17.09 -0.15
C ASP A 152 -12.11 15.87 -0.39
N VAL A 153 -11.58 14.70 -0.05
CA VAL A 153 -12.26 13.41 -0.16
C VAL A 153 -12.45 12.86 1.24
N PRO A 154 -13.68 12.58 1.67
CA PRO A 154 -13.92 12.00 2.97
C PRO A 154 -13.15 10.68 3.16
N TYR A 155 -12.38 10.61 4.22
CA TYR A 155 -11.68 9.39 4.55
C TYR A 155 -11.80 9.03 6.03
N LYS A 156 -11.99 7.75 6.32
CA LYS A 156 -12.17 7.26 7.69
C LYS A 156 -10.80 6.95 8.32
N LYS A 157 -10.42 7.70 9.34
CA LYS A 157 -9.23 7.39 10.15
C LYS A 157 -9.44 6.10 10.96
N LEU A 158 -8.36 5.39 11.23
CA LEU A 158 -8.37 4.27 12.17
C LEU A 158 -8.62 4.78 13.60
N SER A 159 -9.16 3.89 14.43
CA SER A 159 -9.27 4.15 15.87
C SER A 159 -7.88 4.22 16.49
N THR A 160 -7.64 5.27 17.27
CA THR A 160 -6.39 5.44 18.03
C THR A 160 -6.20 4.33 19.05
N ASP A 161 -7.27 3.86 19.68
CA ASP A 161 -7.22 2.85 20.72
C ASP A 161 -6.80 1.47 20.18
N GLU A 162 -7.35 1.04 19.03
CA GLU A 162 -6.95 -0.21 18.38
C GLU A 162 -5.47 -0.15 17.96
N THR A 163 -5.04 0.97 17.39
CA THR A 163 -3.65 1.20 17.02
C THR A 163 -2.73 1.13 18.24
N ASN A 164 -3.07 1.82 19.32
CA ASN A 164 -2.28 1.83 20.55
C ASN A 164 -2.17 0.44 21.20
N LYS A 165 -3.23 -0.36 21.13
CA LYS A 165 -3.22 -1.73 21.68
C LYS A 165 -2.16 -2.59 20.98
N LEU A 166 -2.13 -2.59 19.64
CA LEU A 166 -1.16 -3.34 18.84
C LEU A 166 0.27 -2.80 19.01
N MET A 167 0.44 -1.48 19.06
CA MET A 167 1.75 -0.85 19.24
C MET A 167 2.44 -1.16 20.58
N ARG A 168 1.70 -1.65 21.59
CA ARG A 168 2.28 -2.04 22.90
C ARG A 168 3.00 -3.39 22.88
N SER A 169 2.78 -4.22 21.86
CA SER A 169 3.43 -5.51 21.73
C SER A 169 4.83 -5.35 21.13
N GLY A 170 5.87 -5.35 22.00
CA GLY A 170 7.26 -5.28 21.54
C GLY A 170 7.64 -6.43 20.62
N ARG A 171 7.09 -7.64 20.89
CA ARG A 171 7.31 -8.82 20.05
C ARG A 171 6.73 -8.64 18.64
N LEU A 172 5.53 -8.06 18.53
CA LEU A 172 4.92 -7.77 17.24
C LEU A 172 5.79 -6.79 16.44
N ILE A 173 6.28 -5.74 17.06
CA ILE A 173 7.15 -4.74 16.41
C ILE A 173 8.43 -5.38 15.89
N GLU A 174 9.06 -6.26 16.67
CA GLU A 174 10.26 -6.98 16.25
C GLU A 174 9.97 -7.90 15.05
N ASN A 175 8.88 -8.66 15.07
CA ASN A 175 8.45 -9.50 13.95
C ASN A 175 8.22 -8.65 12.68
N ILE A 176 7.59 -7.49 12.80
CA ILE A 176 7.37 -6.58 11.68
C ILE A 176 8.70 -6.09 11.10
N ARG A 177 9.68 -5.74 11.95
CA ARG A 177 11.01 -5.33 11.50
C ARG A 177 11.73 -6.43 10.73
N GLN A 178 11.68 -7.65 11.22
CA GLN A 178 12.26 -8.82 10.53
C GLN A 178 11.57 -9.11 9.20
N LEU A 179 10.24 -9.01 9.15
CA LEU A 179 9.45 -9.24 7.96
C LEU A 179 9.74 -8.22 6.85
N TYR A 180 9.89 -6.95 7.19
CA TYR A 180 10.02 -5.85 6.25
C TYR A 180 11.43 -5.24 6.20
N VAL A 181 12.48 -6.06 6.42
CA VAL A 181 13.89 -5.60 6.41
C VAL A 181 14.17 -4.69 5.21
N LYS A 182 13.82 -5.12 4.00
CA LYS A 182 14.05 -4.34 2.77
C LYS A 182 13.26 -3.03 2.72
N ASP A 183 12.03 -3.02 3.24
CA ASP A 183 11.23 -1.79 3.30
C ASP A 183 11.89 -0.77 4.24
N PHE A 184 12.45 -1.22 5.38
CA PHE A 184 13.19 -0.35 6.28
C PHE A 184 14.50 0.12 5.67
N GLU A 185 15.32 -0.77 5.14
CA GLU A 185 16.63 -0.42 4.59
C GLU A 185 16.54 0.57 3.42
N VAL A 186 15.53 0.44 2.56
CA VAL A 186 15.45 1.21 1.32
C VAL A 186 14.51 2.42 1.44
N LEU A 187 13.35 2.24 2.08
CA LEU A 187 12.32 3.27 2.12
C LEU A 187 12.37 4.10 3.40
N TYR A 188 12.82 3.52 4.52
CA TYR A 188 12.81 4.14 5.84
C TYR A 188 14.11 3.88 6.62
N PRO A 189 15.28 4.20 6.05
CA PRO A 189 16.58 3.93 6.69
C PRO A 189 16.80 4.72 8.00
N GLU A 190 15.97 5.71 8.26
CA GLU A 190 15.97 6.53 9.46
C GLU A 190 15.19 5.91 10.64
N CYS A 191 14.50 4.76 10.45
CA CYS A 191 13.59 4.15 11.45
C CYS A 191 14.18 2.97 12.21
#